data_b1a3e9e9377c452032ec50ce745ab6f5
#
_entry.id   b1a3e9e9377c452032ec50ce745ab6f5
#
_cell.length_a   1.000
_cell.length_b   1.000
_cell.length_c   1.000
_cell.angle_alpha   90.00
_cell.angle_beta   90.00
_cell.angle_gamma   90.00
#
_symmetry.space_group_name_H-M   'P 1'
#
loop_
_entity.id
_entity.type
_entity.pdbx_description
1 polymer ?
#
loop_
_entity_poly.entity_id
_entity_poly.type
_entity_poly.pdbx_seq_one_letter_code
_entity_poly.pdbx_strand_id
1 'polypeptide(L)'
;MRQIPPLRLHVPEPSGRPGHATDFSYLPLSRAGEVRKPALDTGYRENTDLAFSLIRVLDDGGEAVGPWADPAIEPELLRKGLQVMIRTRIFDARMLIAQRQKKISFYMQSLGEEAIGTGQALALEAGDMCFPSYRQQNLLIAKDVPLSALMCQLYSNECDPLKGRQLPVMYSMREQGFFSISGNLATQFVQAVGWAMASAIKGDTRIASAWIGDGATAASDFQTALTFAHVYQAPVVLNVINNQWAISTFQAIAGGEHTTFAARGLGSGIVSLRADGNDFLAVVAVSRWAIERARNNLGPTLIEWVSYRAGPHSTSDDPSKYRPADDWSRFPLGDPIERLKQHLMRMGHWSEEEHHATQKRYEAEVIKAQKEAESHGSLLTGQTSSVSTMFEDVYAEMPWHLRRQRQQLGV
;
A
#
# COMPACT_ATOMS: atom_id res chain seq x y z
N MET A 1 -42.52 32.26 18.02
CA MET A 1 -42.30 30.94 17.39
C MET A 1 -40.88 30.91 16.87
N ARG A 2 -40.07 29.95 17.27
CA ARG A 2 -38.72 29.72 16.69
C ARG A 2 -38.94 29.30 15.24
N GLN A 3 -38.45 30.03 14.25
CA GLN A 3 -38.42 29.56 12.88
C GLN A 3 -37.42 28.42 12.79
N ILE A 4 -37.93 27.22 12.54
CA ILE A 4 -37.09 26.03 12.30
C ILE A 4 -36.59 26.13 10.86
N PRO A 5 -35.25 26.18 10.62
CA PRO A 5 -34.72 26.25 9.27
C PRO A 5 -35.03 24.95 8.49
N PRO A 6 -35.18 25.02 7.16
CA PRO A 6 -35.38 23.84 6.36
C PRO A 6 -34.19 22.87 6.50
N LEU A 7 -34.48 21.54 6.51
CA LEU A 7 -33.47 20.50 6.52
C LEU A 7 -32.63 20.57 5.23
N ARG A 8 -31.31 20.37 5.38
CA ARG A 8 -30.37 20.33 4.26
C ARG A 8 -29.44 19.16 4.40
N LEU A 9 -29.11 18.46 3.29
CA LEU A 9 -28.05 17.50 3.25
C LEU A 9 -26.71 18.21 3.18
N HIS A 10 -25.73 17.73 3.95
CA HIS A 10 -24.35 18.08 3.78
C HIS A 10 -23.72 17.11 2.77
N VAL A 11 -23.04 17.62 1.75
CA VAL A 11 -22.28 16.84 0.78
C VAL A 11 -20.83 17.30 0.92
N PRO A 12 -19.90 16.39 1.33
CA PRO A 12 -18.51 16.73 1.42
C PRO A 12 -17.94 17.14 0.05
N GLU A 13 -17.21 18.24 0.03
CA GLU A 13 -16.59 18.77 -1.18
C GLU A 13 -15.07 18.74 -1.05
N PRO A 14 -14.32 18.43 -2.13
CA PRO A 14 -12.86 18.55 -2.11
C PRO A 14 -12.48 20.04 -1.98
N SER A 15 -11.42 20.31 -1.22
CA SER A 15 -10.89 21.67 -1.00
C SER A 15 -10.22 22.29 -2.24
N GLY A 16 -10.01 21.50 -3.30
CA GLY A 16 -9.48 21.95 -4.59
C GLY A 16 -10.19 21.29 -5.75
N ARG A 17 -10.31 22.02 -6.86
CA ARG A 17 -10.90 21.55 -8.12
C ARG A 17 -10.01 21.96 -9.28
N PRO A 18 -10.15 21.39 -10.48
CA PRO A 18 -9.39 21.81 -11.65
C PRO A 18 -9.46 23.34 -11.83
N GLY A 19 -8.29 23.97 -11.93
CA GLY A 19 -8.16 25.43 -12.05
C GLY A 19 -8.16 26.22 -10.73
N HIS A 20 -8.37 25.56 -9.59
CA HIS A 20 -8.32 26.18 -8.26
C HIS A 20 -7.38 25.38 -7.36
N ALA A 21 -6.44 26.09 -6.74
CA ALA A 21 -5.47 25.45 -5.84
C ALA A 21 -6.15 24.80 -4.64
N THR A 22 -5.68 23.61 -4.26
CA THR A 22 -6.16 22.94 -3.05
C THR A 22 -5.68 23.64 -1.79
N ASP A 23 -6.59 23.88 -0.86
CA ASP A 23 -6.28 24.23 0.51
C ASP A 23 -6.18 22.95 1.33
N PHE A 24 -4.96 22.62 1.79
CA PHE A 24 -4.68 21.43 2.59
C PHE A 24 -4.91 21.61 4.10
N SER A 25 -5.47 22.74 4.54
CA SER A 25 -5.78 23.03 5.95
C SER A 25 -6.76 22.02 6.59
N TYR A 26 -7.47 21.26 5.78
CA TYR A 26 -8.33 20.16 6.23
C TYR A 26 -7.56 18.97 6.82
N LEU A 27 -6.25 18.89 6.57
CA LEU A 27 -5.40 17.85 7.15
C LEU A 27 -4.82 18.32 8.48
N PRO A 28 -5.24 17.77 9.63
CA PRO A 28 -4.60 18.08 10.89
C PRO A 28 -3.21 17.44 10.92
N LEU A 29 -2.18 18.29 10.91
CA LEU A 29 -0.77 17.89 10.93
C LEU A 29 -0.18 18.22 12.30
N SER A 30 0.28 17.20 13.03
CA SER A 30 1.10 17.39 14.22
C SER A 30 2.52 17.83 13.83
N ARG A 31 3.22 18.51 14.73
CA ARG A 31 4.65 18.76 14.54
C ARG A 31 5.43 17.46 14.59
N ALA A 32 6.52 17.37 13.82
CA ALA A 32 7.42 16.23 13.91
C ALA A 32 7.94 16.06 15.34
N GLY A 33 7.95 14.83 15.85
CA GLY A 33 8.38 14.49 17.18
C GLY A 33 7.43 14.83 18.34
N GLU A 34 6.28 15.45 18.06
CA GLU A 34 5.33 15.86 19.12
C GLU A 34 4.52 14.69 19.69
N VAL A 35 4.19 13.72 18.83
CA VAL A 35 3.29 12.63 19.19
C VAL A 35 4.04 11.58 20.02
N ARG A 36 3.51 11.29 21.20
CA ARG A 36 4.09 10.30 22.13
C ARG A 36 4.13 8.89 21.52
N LYS A 37 5.11 8.09 21.95
CA LYS A 37 5.19 6.66 21.64
C LYS A 37 4.63 5.87 22.85
N PRO A 38 3.54 5.11 22.67
CA PRO A 38 2.96 4.36 23.79
C PRO A 38 3.76 3.08 24.06
N ALA A 39 3.56 2.48 25.25
CA ALA A 39 4.02 1.14 25.54
C ALA A 39 3.33 0.11 24.64
N LEU A 40 3.97 -1.03 24.39
CA LEU A 40 3.44 -2.06 23.49
C LEU A 40 2.12 -2.67 23.97
N ASP A 41 1.99 -2.88 25.27
CA ASP A 41 0.85 -3.51 25.95
C ASP A 41 -0.33 -2.56 26.21
N THR A 42 -0.22 -1.33 25.75
CA THR A 42 -1.23 -0.29 25.94
C THR A 42 -2.59 -0.66 25.35
N GLY A 43 -3.68 -0.27 26.03
CA GLY A 43 -5.05 -0.47 25.58
C GLY A 43 -5.54 0.62 24.62
N TYR A 44 -6.59 0.32 23.83
CA TYR A 44 -7.14 1.29 22.87
C TYR A 44 -7.69 2.56 23.53
N ARG A 45 -8.19 2.47 24.78
CA ARG A 45 -8.75 3.61 25.52
C ARG A 45 -7.69 4.64 25.92
N GLU A 46 -6.48 4.17 26.18
CA GLU A 46 -5.34 5.00 26.59
C GLU A 46 -4.69 5.71 25.39
N ASN A 47 -5.05 5.32 24.17
CA ASN A 47 -4.43 5.75 22.93
C ASN A 47 -5.41 6.40 21.94
N THR A 48 -6.51 6.94 22.44
CA THR A 48 -7.50 7.62 21.60
C THR A 48 -6.91 8.82 20.84
N ASP A 49 -5.98 9.54 21.49
CA ASP A 49 -5.27 10.69 20.89
C ASP A 49 -4.45 10.29 19.65
N LEU A 50 -3.87 9.10 19.64
CA LEU A 50 -3.00 8.63 18.56
C LEU A 50 -3.76 8.34 17.25
N ALA A 51 -5.06 8.12 17.32
CA ALA A 51 -5.92 7.96 16.16
C ALA A 51 -6.21 9.29 15.45
N PHE A 52 -6.01 10.43 16.13
CA PHE A 52 -6.27 11.76 15.59
C PHE A 52 -4.99 12.56 15.33
N SER A 53 -3.93 12.29 16.09
CA SER A 53 -2.62 12.95 15.94
C SER A 53 -1.81 12.29 14.85
N LEU A 54 -1.08 13.08 14.04
CA LEU A 54 -0.24 12.56 12.96
C LEU A 54 1.19 12.30 13.48
N ILE A 55 1.59 11.02 13.56
CA ILE A 55 2.95 10.62 13.91
C ILE A 55 3.89 11.01 12.76
N ARG A 56 4.86 11.87 13.04
CA ARG A 56 5.92 12.31 12.12
C ARG A 56 7.25 12.22 12.84
N VAL A 57 8.27 11.73 12.16
CA VAL A 57 9.64 11.60 12.66
C VAL A 57 10.56 12.63 12.03
N LEU A 58 10.51 12.79 10.71
CA LEU A 58 11.29 13.79 10.01
C LEU A 58 10.65 15.17 10.12
N ASP A 59 11.41 16.14 10.64
CA ASP A 59 11.01 17.54 10.59
C ASP A 59 11.23 18.16 9.19
N ASP A 60 10.85 19.42 9.04
CA ASP A 60 11.00 20.12 7.76
C ASP A 60 12.47 20.38 7.36
N GLY A 61 13.41 20.26 8.31
CA GLY A 61 14.86 20.30 8.08
C GLY A 61 15.47 18.94 7.75
N GLY A 62 14.67 17.87 7.73
CA GLY A 62 15.14 16.50 7.48
C GLY A 62 15.84 15.87 8.69
N GLU A 63 15.60 16.36 9.89
CA GLU A 63 16.11 15.80 11.14
C GLU A 63 15.14 14.81 11.74
N ALA A 64 15.64 13.67 12.26
CA ALA A 64 14.81 12.70 12.97
C ALA A 64 14.61 13.15 14.42
N VAL A 65 13.35 13.38 14.83
CA VAL A 65 13.03 13.98 16.13
C VAL A 65 11.92 13.22 16.85
N GLY A 66 11.93 13.33 18.16
CA GLY A 66 10.87 12.86 19.05
C GLY A 66 10.91 11.37 19.40
N PRO A 67 9.90 10.87 20.11
CA PRO A 67 9.93 9.53 20.72
C PRO A 67 9.79 8.38 19.71
N TRP A 68 9.36 8.67 18.48
CA TRP A 68 9.29 7.69 17.38
C TRP A 68 10.58 7.63 16.56
N ALA A 69 11.52 8.56 16.77
CA ALA A 69 12.86 8.45 16.18
C ALA A 69 13.59 7.25 16.82
N ASP A 70 13.63 6.14 16.09
CA ASP A 70 14.18 4.87 16.56
C ASP A 70 15.68 4.78 16.22
N PRO A 71 16.59 4.83 17.22
CA PRO A 71 18.03 4.75 16.97
C PRO A 71 18.46 3.38 16.44
N ALA A 72 17.60 2.36 16.51
CA ALA A 72 17.85 1.04 15.93
C ALA A 72 17.53 0.98 14.42
N ILE A 73 17.13 2.09 13.79
CA ILE A 73 17.01 2.19 12.34
C ILE A 73 18.37 2.55 11.77
N GLU A 74 19.14 1.54 11.41
CA GLU A 74 20.50 1.69 10.87
C GLU A 74 20.52 2.39 9.50
N PRO A 75 21.57 3.16 9.17
CA PRO A 75 21.71 3.83 7.88
C PRO A 75 21.58 2.89 6.67
N GLU A 76 22.02 1.64 6.79
CA GLU A 76 21.86 0.61 5.75
C GLU A 76 20.40 0.35 5.41
N LEU A 77 19.53 0.27 6.40
CA LEU A 77 18.10 0.08 6.18
C LEU A 77 17.49 1.30 5.48
N LEU A 78 17.89 2.50 5.86
CA LEU A 78 17.45 3.74 5.22
C LEU A 78 17.92 3.81 3.76
N ARG A 79 19.20 3.48 3.49
CA ARG A 79 19.75 3.39 2.13
C ARG A 79 19.00 2.36 1.29
N LYS A 80 18.75 1.16 1.84
CA LYS A 80 17.96 0.13 1.17
C LYS A 80 16.55 0.63 0.89
N GLY A 81 15.90 1.28 1.84
CA GLY A 81 14.58 1.89 1.66
C GLY A 81 14.55 2.89 0.51
N LEU A 82 15.50 3.84 0.49
CA LEU A 82 15.62 4.82 -0.58
C LEU A 82 15.82 4.14 -1.95
N GLN A 83 16.71 3.16 -2.02
CA GLN A 83 16.98 2.40 -3.26
C GLN A 83 15.74 1.67 -3.77
N VAL A 84 14.97 1.02 -2.89
CA VAL A 84 13.72 0.33 -3.26
C VAL A 84 12.67 1.32 -3.76
N MET A 85 12.52 2.46 -3.11
CA MET A 85 11.57 3.50 -3.55
C MET A 85 11.94 4.05 -4.93
N ILE A 86 13.23 4.35 -5.17
CA ILE A 86 13.73 4.79 -6.49
C ILE A 86 13.47 3.72 -7.54
N ARG A 87 13.82 2.46 -7.26
CA ARG A 87 13.62 1.31 -8.16
C ARG A 87 12.15 1.14 -8.52
N THR A 88 11.26 1.28 -7.53
CA THR A 88 9.79 1.21 -7.72
C THR A 88 9.30 2.32 -8.63
N ARG A 89 9.70 3.56 -8.40
CA ARG A 89 9.29 4.72 -9.21
C ARG A 89 9.74 4.59 -10.68
N ILE A 90 10.96 4.10 -10.91
CA ILE A 90 11.48 3.84 -12.27
C ILE A 90 10.72 2.69 -12.94
N PHE A 91 10.43 1.61 -12.20
CA PHE A 91 9.60 0.50 -12.69
C PHE A 91 8.21 0.99 -13.09
N ASP A 92 7.53 1.75 -12.23
CA ASP A 92 6.21 2.31 -12.48
C ASP A 92 6.18 3.19 -13.73
N ALA A 93 7.15 4.10 -13.86
CA ALA A 93 7.27 4.97 -15.02
C ALA A 93 7.45 4.18 -16.31
N ARG A 94 8.24 3.09 -16.26
CA ARG A 94 8.49 2.24 -17.43
C ARG A 94 7.24 1.44 -17.82
N MET A 95 6.48 0.96 -16.84
CA MET A 95 5.24 0.22 -17.11
C MET A 95 4.13 1.11 -17.68
N LEU A 96 4.08 2.38 -17.28
CA LEU A 96 3.21 3.36 -17.97
C LEU A 96 3.56 3.54 -19.45
N ILE A 97 4.85 3.61 -19.78
CA ILE A 97 5.29 3.68 -21.16
C ILE A 97 4.87 2.41 -21.94
N ALA A 98 5.05 1.24 -21.34
CA ALA A 98 4.64 -0.03 -21.94
C ALA A 98 3.12 -0.07 -22.18
N GLN A 99 2.32 0.47 -21.28
CA GLN A 99 0.88 0.57 -21.46
C GLN A 99 0.50 1.53 -22.59
N ARG A 100 1.11 2.70 -22.66
CA ARG A 100 0.91 3.64 -23.79
C ARG A 100 1.31 3.05 -25.14
N GLN A 101 2.30 2.15 -25.14
CA GLN A 101 2.70 1.36 -26.32
C GLN A 101 1.76 0.17 -26.60
N LYS A 102 0.69 -0.02 -25.82
CA LYS A 102 -0.26 -1.14 -25.90
C LYS A 102 0.35 -2.52 -25.64
N LYS A 103 1.53 -2.59 -25.04
CA LYS A 103 2.21 -3.85 -24.68
C LYS A 103 1.58 -4.51 -23.45
N ILE A 104 0.97 -3.73 -22.58
CA ILE A 104 0.14 -4.17 -21.46
C ILE A 104 -1.21 -3.46 -21.53
N SER A 105 -2.26 -4.11 -21.01
CA SER A 105 -3.63 -3.58 -21.10
C SER A 105 -3.91 -2.49 -20.05
N PHE A 106 -3.29 -2.58 -18.88
CA PHE A 106 -3.65 -1.79 -17.72
C PHE A 106 -2.46 -1.64 -16.76
N TYR A 107 -2.38 -0.51 -16.06
CA TYR A 107 -1.37 -0.30 -15.01
C TYR A 107 -1.85 0.67 -13.93
N MET A 108 -1.32 0.49 -12.71
CA MET A 108 -1.50 1.36 -11.56
C MET A 108 -0.17 1.63 -10.88
N GLN A 109 0.23 2.90 -10.80
CA GLN A 109 1.46 3.32 -10.13
C GLN A 109 1.28 3.42 -8.62
N SER A 110 2.37 3.27 -7.88
CA SER A 110 2.48 3.61 -6.46
C SER A 110 3.00 5.02 -6.19
N LEU A 111 3.07 5.88 -7.21
CA LEU A 111 3.66 7.21 -7.15
C LEU A 111 3.05 8.06 -6.03
N GLY A 112 3.91 8.47 -5.07
CA GLY A 112 3.54 9.20 -3.86
C GLY A 112 3.29 8.31 -2.63
N GLU A 113 3.23 6.98 -2.79
CA GLU A 113 2.97 6.00 -1.72
C GLU A 113 4.16 5.03 -1.50
N GLU A 114 5.31 5.30 -2.12
CA GLU A 114 6.43 4.36 -2.18
C GLU A 114 6.99 4.01 -0.79
N ALA A 115 6.95 4.95 0.17
CA ALA A 115 7.50 4.72 1.50
C ALA A 115 6.71 3.68 2.31
N ILE A 116 5.37 3.68 2.19
CA ILE A 116 4.49 2.85 3.03
C ILE A 116 4.79 1.36 2.83
N GLY A 117 4.62 0.85 1.61
CA GLY A 117 4.86 -0.57 1.33
C GLY A 117 6.34 -0.95 1.49
N THR A 118 7.26 -0.06 1.11
CA THR A 118 8.71 -0.30 1.26
C THR A 118 9.10 -0.43 2.73
N GLY A 119 8.72 0.54 3.57
CA GLY A 119 9.07 0.53 4.99
C GLY A 119 8.46 -0.66 5.74
N GLN A 120 7.23 -1.02 5.40
CA GLN A 120 6.58 -2.19 5.98
C GLN A 120 7.21 -3.51 5.54
N ALA A 121 7.57 -3.64 4.25
CA ALA A 121 8.27 -4.83 3.77
C ALA A 121 9.61 -5.06 4.49
N LEU A 122 10.31 -3.97 4.82
CA LEU A 122 11.59 -4.03 5.55
C LEU A 122 11.42 -4.21 7.07
N ALA A 123 10.22 -4.04 7.60
CA ALA A 123 9.89 -4.28 9.00
C ALA A 123 9.33 -5.69 9.26
N LEU A 124 8.71 -6.32 8.27
CA LEU A 124 8.15 -7.67 8.35
C LEU A 124 9.26 -8.73 8.30
N GLU A 125 9.00 -9.86 8.95
CA GLU A 125 9.90 -11.01 8.93
C GLU A 125 9.58 -11.97 7.77
N ALA A 126 10.55 -12.84 7.45
CA ALA A 126 10.33 -13.90 6.49
C ALA A 126 9.23 -14.85 6.97
N GLY A 127 8.25 -15.11 6.12
CA GLY A 127 7.09 -15.96 6.44
C GLY A 127 5.85 -15.22 6.90
N ASP A 128 5.94 -13.95 7.30
CA ASP A 128 4.77 -13.11 7.53
C ASP A 128 3.96 -12.95 6.23
N MET A 129 2.63 -12.96 6.34
CA MET A 129 1.76 -12.92 5.18
C MET A 129 1.23 -11.52 4.91
N CYS A 130 1.51 -11.02 3.72
CA CYS A 130 1.00 -9.77 3.20
C CYS A 130 -0.30 -9.98 2.42
N PHE A 131 -1.34 -9.20 2.74
CA PHE A 131 -2.62 -9.13 2.03
C PHE A 131 -2.76 -7.76 1.39
N PRO A 132 -2.10 -7.52 0.24
CA PRO A 132 -1.97 -6.20 -0.35
C PRO A 132 -3.19 -5.79 -1.15
N SER A 133 -3.28 -4.51 -1.46
CA SER A 133 -4.07 -4.04 -2.58
C SER A 133 -3.19 -3.93 -3.85
N TYR A 134 -3.79 -3.50 -4.94
CA TYR A 134 -3.16 -3.42 -6.26
C TYR A 134 -2.02 -2.37 -6.38
N ARG A 135 -1.74 -1.58 -5.32
CA ARG A 135 -0.74 -0.49 -5.38
C ARG A 135 0.50 -0.78 -4.53
N GLN A 136 0.62 -1.98 -4.00
CA GLN A 136 1.73 -2.38 -3.14
C GLN A 136 2.77 -3.27 -3.86
N GLN A 137 3.03 -3.04 -5.15
CA GLN A 137 4.10 -3.74 -5.89
C GLN A 137 5.48 -3.50 -5.28
N ASN A 138 5.67 -2.39 -4.58
CA ASN A 138 6.89 -2.08 -3.84
C ASN A 138 7.21 -3.10 -2.72
N LEU A 139 6.20 -3.81 -2.17
CA LEU A 139 6.42 -4.94 -1.27
C LEU A 139 7.22 -6.05 -1.96
N LEU A 140 6.89 -6.39 -3.20
CA LEU A 140 7.57 -7.42 -3.97
C LEU A 140 8.96 -6.97 -4.41
N ILE A 141 9.11 -5.69 -4.80
CA ILE A 141 10.39 -5.10 -5.16
C ILE A 141 11.33 -5.05 -3.95
N ALA A 142 10.82 -4.74 -2.75
CA ALA A 142 11.58 -4.75 -1.50
C ALA A 142 12.02 -6.16 -1.06
N LYS A 143 11.26 -7.19 -1.46
CA LYS A 143 11.58 -8.61 -1.26
C LYS A 143 12.42 -9.20 -2.39
N ASP A 144 13.01 -8.35 -3.22
CA ASP A 144 13.92 -8.70 -4.32
C ASP A 144 13.33 -9.67 -5.36
N VAL A 145 12.00 -9.62 -5.57
CA VAL A 145 11.36 -10.36 -6.66
C VAL A 145 11.93 -9.85 -8.00
N PRO A 146 12.33 -10.75 -8.92
CA PRO A 146 12.81 -10.35 -10.24
C PRO A 146 11.80 -9.46 -10.97
N LEU A 147 12.24 -8.28 -11.44
CA LEU A 147 11.36 -7.35 -12.15
C LEU A 147 10.78 -7.97 -13.43
N SER A 148 11.53 -8.86 -14.10
CA SER A 148 11.03 -9.59 -15.27
C SER A 148 9.83 -10.49 -14.92
N ALA A 149 9.80 -11.12 -13.74
CA ALA A 149 8.66 -11.91 -13.28
C ALA A 149 7.40 -11.05 -13.05
N LEU A 150 7.58 -9.85 -12.44
CA LEU A 150 6.49 -8.89 -12.30
C LEU A 150 5.96 -8.42 -13.67
N MET A 151 6.87 -8.17 -14.60
CA MET A 151 6.52 -7.74 -15.96
C MET A 151 5.83 -8.86 -16.76
N CYS A 152 6.21 -10.13 -16.59
CA CYS A 152 5.53 -11.24 -17.26
C CYS A 152 4.04 -11.31 -16.87
N GLN A 153 3.70 -11.05 -15.60
CA GLN A 153 2.29 -10.92 -15.19
C GLN A 153 1.59 -9.74 -15.87
N LEU A 154 2.26 -8.59 -15.97
CA LEU A 154 1.70 -7.40 -16.62
C LEU A 154 1.48 -7.61 -18.13
N TYR A 155 2.37 -8.35 -18.78
CA TYR A 155 2.28 -8.73 -20.19
C TYR A 155 1.31 -9.88 -20.46
N SER A 156 0.89 -10.61 -19.41
CA SER A 156 0.05 -11.82 -19.51
C SER A 156 0.64 -12.84 -20.50
N ASN A 157 1.97 -12.96 -20.56
CA ASN A 157 2.68 -13.84 -21.47
C ASN A 157 2.82 -15.28 -20.91
N GLU A 158 3.51 -16.16 -21.65
CA GLU A 158 3.68 -17.57 -21.26
C GLU A 158 4.38 -17.78 -19.90
N CYS A 159 5.21 -16.80 -19.47
CA CYS A 159 5.92 -16.82 -18.19
C CYS A 159 5.13 -16.15 -17.05
N ASP A 160 3.89 -15.73 -17.27
CA ASP A 160 3.03 -15.24 -16.21
C ASP A 160 2.76 -16.36 -15.19
N PRO A 161 3.20 -16.23 -13.92
CA PRO A 161 2.96 -17.25 -12.90
C PRO A 161 1.47 -17.47 -12.63
N LEU A 162 0.62 -16.51 -12.98
CA LEU A 162 -0.84 -16.59 -12.85
C LEU A 162 -1.52 -17.05 -14.13
N LYS A 163 -0.76 -17.36 -15.18
CA LYS A 163 -1.26 -17.94 -16.44
C LYS A 163 -2.37 -17.11 -17.12
N GLY A 164 -2.28 -15.77 -17.01
CA GLY A 164 -3.26 -14.86 -17.59
C GLY A 164 -4.60 -14.78 -16.84
N ARG A 165 -4.72 -15.36 -15.65
CA ARG A 165 -6.00 -15.42 -14.89
C ARG A 165 -6.34 -14.15 -14.13
N GLN A 166 -5.37 -13.23 -13.99
CA GLN A 166 -5.53 -12.00 -13.25
C GLN A 166 -5.28 -10.77 -14.13
N LEU A 167 -5.94 -9.68 -13.81
CA LEU A 167 -5.62 -8.38 -14.41
C LEU A 167 -4.18 -7.98 -14.07
N PRO A 168 -3.52 -7.18 -14.93
CA PRO A 168 -2.23 -6.59 -14.59
C PRO A 168 -2.24 -5.92 -13.21
N VAL A 169 -1.14 -5.99 -12.50
CA VAL A 169 -0.89 -5.58 -11.10
C VAL A 169 -1.58 -6.44 -10.01
N MET A 170 -2.44 -7.38 -10.39
CA MET A 170 -3.09 -8.30 -9.43
C MET A 170 -2.19 -9.52 -9.16
N TYR A 171 -1.05 -9.26 -8.53
CA TYR A 171 -0.05 -10.29 -8.23
C TYR A 171 -0.51 -11.31 -7.19
N SER A 172 0.12 -12.49 -7.24
CA SER A 172 0.03 -13.52 -6.21
C SER A 172 1.37 -14.27 -6.18
N MET A 173 2.07 -14.22 -5.03
CA MET A 173 3.41 -14.81 -4.89
C MET A 173 3.55 -15.41 -3.48
N ARG A 174 3.10 -16.66 -3.36
CA ARG A 174 3.01 -17.37 -2.07
C ARG A 174 4.35 -17.48 -1.35
N GLU A 175 5.43 -17.78 -2.07
CA GLU A 175 6.77 -17.98 -1.49
C GLU A 175 7.33 -16.69 -0.88
N GLN A 176 6.91 -15.52 -1.40
CA GLN A 176 7.27 -14.21 -0.87
C GLN A 176 6.33 -13.74 0.24
N GLY A 177 5.40 -14.60 0.70
CA GLY A 177 4.39 -14.21 1.67
C GLY A 177 3.45 -13.12 1.12
N PHE A 178 3.14 -13.15 -0.19
CA PHE A 178 2.30 -12.17 -0.85
C PHE A 178 1.03 -12.86 -1.37
N PHE A 179 -0.09 -12.64 -0.67
CA PHE A 179 -1.37 -13.25 -0.99
C PHE A 179 -1.96 -12.68 -2.28
N SER A 180 -2.81 -13.45 -2.93
CA SER A 180 -3.51 -13.04 -4.15
C SER A 180 -4.30 -11.75 -3.93
N ILE A 181 -4.04 -10.74 -4.76
CA ILE A 181 -4.78 -9.48 -4.71
C ILE A 181 -6.21 -9.71 -5.18
N SER A 182 -7.18 -9.26 -4.39
CA SER A 182 -8.59 -9.23 -4.77
C SER A 182 -8.96 -7.88 -5.37
N GLY A 183 -9.74 -7.89 -6.45
CA GLY A 183 -10.36 -6.68 -6.99
C GLY A 183 -11.54 -6.16 -6.16
N ASN A 184 -12.12 -7.00 -5.27
CA ASN A 184 -13.17 -6.59 -4.37
C ASN A 184 -12.60 -5.79 -3.21
N LEU A 185 -13.21 -4.63 -2.93
CA LEU A 185 -12.71 -3.70 -1.93
C LEU A 185 -12.81 -4.28 -0.51
N ALA A 186 -11.77 -4.05 0.30
CA ALA A 186 -11.63 -4.47 1.69
C ALA A 186 -11.58 -6.00 1.95
N THR A 187 -11.74 -6.85 0.94
CA THR A 187 -11.64 -8.33 1.08
C THR A 187 -10.30 -8.76 1.70
N GLN A 188 -9.22 -8.02 1.43
CA GLN A 188 -7.90 -8.27 1.99
C GLN A 188 -7.91 -8.27 3.52
N PHE A 189 -8.71 -7.41 4.14
CA PHE A 189 -8.78 -7.29 5.60
C PHE A 189 -9.40 -8.54 6.23
N VAL A 190 -10.54 -9.01 5.73
CA VAL A 190 -11.16 -10.24 6.28
C VAL A 190 -10.30 -11.47 6.02
N GLN A 191 -9.63 -11.53 4.87
CA GLN A 191 -8.68 -12.62 4.55
C GLN A 191 -7.48 -12.61 5.50
N ALA A 192 -6.89 -11.44 5.77
CA ALA A 192 -5.75 -11.30 6.68
C ALA A 192 -6.11 -11.67 8.12
N VAL A 193 -7.27 -11.22 8.60
CA VAL A 193 -7.76 -11.58 9.94
C VAL A 193 -7.97 -13.08 10.05
N GLY A 194 -8.63 -13.71 9.07
CA GLY A 194 -8.83 -15.15 9.06
C GLY A 194 -7.51 -15.93 9.02
N TRP A 195 -6.54 -15.48 8.23
CA TRP A 195 -5.21 -16.09 8.18
C TRP A 195 -4.45 -15.94 9.50
N ALA A 196 -4.49 -14.74 10.12
CA ALA A 196 -3.87 -14.48 11.40
C ALA A 196 -4.48 -15.34 12.53
N MET A 197 -5.81 -15.50 12.54
CA MET A 197 -6.51 -16.42 13.45
C MET A 197 -6.02 -17.86 13.24
N ALA A 198 -5.89 -18.31 11.99
CA ALA A 198 -5.38 -19.65 11.68
C ALA A 198 -3.91 -19.84 12.12
N SER A 199 -3.07 -18.81 12.00
CA SER A 199 -1.70 -18.80 12.52
C SER A 199 -1.70 -19.02 14.04
N ALA A 200 -2.48 -18.24 14.78
CA ALA A 200 -2.62 -18.37 16.24
C ALA A 200 -3.17 -19.75 16.66
N ILE A 201 -4.20 -20.27 15.98
CA ILE A 201 -4.76 -21.59 16.26
C ILE A 201 -3.73 -22.72 16.09
N LYS A 202 -2.81 -22.57 15.13
CA LYS A 202 -1.73 -23.53 14.88
C LYS A 202 -0.53 -23.37 15.82
N GLY A 203 -0.53 -22.36 16.68
CA GLY A 203 0.64 -22.02 17.51
C GLY A 203 1.83 -21.49 16.69
N ASP A 204 1.56 -20.89 15.53
CA ASP A 204 2.57 -20.28 14.66
C ASP A 204 2.97 -18.90 15.19
N THR A 205 4.15 -18.41 14.85
CA THR A 205 4.68 -17.09 15.24
C THR A 205 4.49 -16.02 14.16
N ARG A 206 4.02 -16.40 12.98
CA ARG A 206 3.83 -15.51 11.83
C ARG A 206 2.58 -14.66 12.00
N ILE A 207 2.68 -13.42 11.60
CA ILE A 207 1.58 -12.45 11.62
C ILE A 207 1.08 -12.17 10.21
N ALA A 208 -0.08 -11.51 10.10
CA ALA A 208 -0.57 -10.97 8.85
C ALA A 208 -0.51 -9.44 8.84
N SER A 209 -0.25 -8.87 7.66
CA SER A 209 -0.39 -7.43 7.40
C SER A 209 -1.23 -7.22 6.15
N ALA A 210 -2.22 -6.32 6.21
CA ALA A 210 -3.14 -6.07 5.09
C ALA A 210 -3.25 -4.59 4.77
N TRP A 211 -3.51 -4.27 3.48
CA TRP A 211 -3.59 -2.88 2.99
C TRP A 211 -4.87 -2.66 2.19
N ILE A 212 -5.55 -1.55 2.49
CA ILE A 212 -6.68 -1.03 1.70
C ILE A 212 -6.53 0.48 1.52
N GLY A 213 -7.17 1.03 0.49
CA GLY A 213 -7.29 2.49 0.34
C GLY A 213 -8.41 3.07 1.22
N ASP A 214 -8.40 4.38 1.38
CA ASP A 214 -9.40 5.17 2.11
C ASP A 214 -10.84 4.87 1.67
N GLY A 215 -11.10 4.85 0.35
CA GLY A 215 -12.43 4.53 -0.18
C GLY A 215 -12.92 3.12 0.16
N ALA A 216 -12.00 2.15 0.31
CA ALA A 216 -12.37 0.77 0.67
C ALA A 216 -12.91 0.63 2.11
N THR A 217 -12.68 1.63 2.96
CA THR A 217 -13.23 1.65 4.32
C THR A 217 -14.77 1.78 4.36
N ALA A 218 -15.39 2.15 3.23
CA ALA A 218 -16.84 2.17 3.09
C ALA A 218 -17.46 0.79 2.84
N ALA A 219 -16.64 -0.23 2.52
CA ALA A 219 -17.13 -1.60 2.33
C ALA A 219 -17.44 -2.27 3.67
N SER A 220 -18.45 -3.15 3.70
CA SER A 220 -18.86 -3.90 4.89
C SER A 220 -17.73 -4.77 5.46
N ASP A 221 -16.88 -5.33 4.60
CA ASP A 221 -15.74 -6.17 4.97
C ASP A 221 -14.74 -5.45 5.87
N PHE A 222 -14.61 -4.12 5.73
CA PHE A 222 -13.77 -3.32 6.64
C PHE A 222 -14.27 -3.47 8.09
N GLN A 223 -15.55 -3.19 8.35
CA GLN A 223 -16.11 -3.28 9.70
C GLN A 223 -16.13 -4.72 10.23
N THR A 224 -16.43 -5.68 9.38
CA THR A 224 -16.38 -7.10 9.72
C THR A 224 -14.98 -7.53 10.17
N ALA A 225 -13.95 -7.13 9.42
CA ALA A 225 -12.56 -7.44 9.78
C ALA A 225 -12.17 -6.84 11.14
N LEU A 226 -12.52 -5.56 11.40
CA LEU A 226 -12.24 -4.93 12.69
C LEU A 226 -12.92 -5.68 13.85
N THR A 227 -14.17 -6.08 13.67
CA THR A 227 -14.92 -6.83 14.69
C THR A 227 -14.25 -8.16 15.01
N PHE A 228 -13.92 -8.96 13.99
CA PHE A 228 -13.26 -10.25 14.20
C PHE A 228 -11.85 -10.11 14.76
N ALA A 229 -11.07 -9.15 14.24
CA ALA A 229 -9.73 -8.88 14.74
C ALA A 229 -9.74 -8.56 16.24
N HIS A 230 -10.68 -7.72 16.69
CA HIS A 230 -10.82 -7.37 18.11
C HIS A 230 -11.30 -8.55 18.95
N VAL A 231 -12.38 -9.23 18.55
CA VAL A 231 -12.99 -10.31 19.34
C VAL A 231 -12.00 -11.44 19.60
N TYR A 232 -11.22 -11.80 18.56
CA TYR A 232 -10.26 -12.91 18.61
C TYR A 232 -8.82 -12.48 18.89
N GLN A 233 -8.58 -11.17 19.12
CA GLN A 233 -7.24 -10.60 19.32
C GLN A 233 -6.24 -11.10 18.26
N ALA A 234 -6.69 -11.12 17.00
CA ALA A 234 -5.92 -11.67 15.89
C ALA A 234 -4.56 -10.95 15.73
N PRO A 235 -3.44 -11.67 15.53
CA PRO A 235 -2.11 -11.08 15.36
C PRO A 235 -1.98 -10.47 13.93
N VAL A 236 -2.60 -9.31 13.74
CA VAL A 236 -2.72 -8.66 12.43
C VAL A 236 -2.46 -7.16 12.51
N VAL A 237 -1.78 -6.62 11.49
CA VAL A 237 -1.64 -5.18 11.25
C VAL A 237 -2.55 -4.81 10.08
N LEU A 238 -3.49 -3.90 10.31
CA LEU A 238 -4.46 -3.43 9.34
C LEU A 238 -4.09 -2.01 8.90
N ASN A 239 -3.85 -1.81 7.61
CA ASN A 239 -3.34 -0.56 7.06
C ASN A 239 -4.36 0.09 6.14
N VAL A 240 -4.79 1.30 6.47
CA VAL A 240 -5.59 2.17 5.60
C VAL A 240 -4.66 3.21 4.98
N ILE A 241 -4.51 3.17 3.67
CA ILE A 241 -3.76 4.18 2.94
C ILE A 241 -4.71 5.31 2.57
N ASN A 242 -4.63 6.39 3.32
CA ASN A 242 -5.35 7.62 3.03
C ASN A 242 -4.54 8.47 2.06
N ASN A 243 -4.64 8.15 0.77
CA ASN A 243 -3.98 8.89 -0.30
C ASN A 243 -4.86 10.00 -0.89
N GLN A 244 -5.90 10.41 -0.17
CA GLN A 244 -6.86 11.50 -0.40
C GLN A 244 -7.91 11.22 -1.49
N TRP A 245 -7.72 10.22 -2.36
CA TRP A 245 -8.57 10.03 -3.52
C TRP A 245 -8.89 8.55 -3.82
N ALA A 246 -10.13 8.15 -3.66
CA ALA A 246 -10.66 6.88 -4.16
C ALA A 246 -11.17 7.09 -5.61
N ILE A 247 -10.35 6.81 -6.61
CA ILE A 247 -10.57 7.20 -8.01
C ILE A 247 -10.75 8.73 -8.08
N SER A 248 -11.95 9.20 -8.39
CA SER A 248 -12.35 10.60 -8.43
C SER A 248 -13.10 11.07 -7.16
N THR A 249 -13.26 10.18 -6.17
CA THR A 249 -13.98 10.50 -4.93
C THR A 249 -12.99 10.97 -3.87
N PHE A 250 -13.19 12.17 -3.36
CA PHE A 250 -12.38 12.75 -2.30
C PHE A 250 -12.61 12.01 -0.97
N GLN A 251 -11.56 11.85 -0.17
CA GLN A 251 -11.55 11.07 1.07
C GLN A 251 -12.65 11.46 2.07
N ALA A 252 -13.12 12.71 2.06
CA ALA A 252 -14.19 13.17 2.91
C ALA A 252 -15.50 12.40 2.72
N ILE A 253 -15.81 12.01 1.46
CA ILE A 253 -17.01 11.21 1.13
C ILE A 253 -16.91 9.79 1.71
N ALA A 254 -15.70 9.22 1.81
CA ALA A 254 -15.47 7.95 2.50
C ALA A 254 -15.53 8.07 4.04
N GLY A 255 -15.73 9.31 4.56
CA GLY A 255 -15.92 9.62 5.97
C GLY A 255 -14.70 10.21 6.66
N GLY A 256 -13.74 10.75 5.92
CA GLY A 256 -12.55 11.43 6.47
C GLY A 256 -12.72 12.93 6.77
N GLU A 257 -13.92 13.52 6.61
CA GLU A 257 -14.13 14.95 6.83
C GLU A 257 -14.15 15.34 8.30
N HIS A 258 -14.92 14.62 9.12
CA HIS A 258 -15.14 14.95 10.52
C HIS A 258 -14.41 14.00 11.49
N THR A 259 -13.76 13.00 10.97
CA THR A 259 -13.00 12.01 11.76
C THR A 259 -11.85 11.46 10.91
N THR A 260 -10.97 10.67 11.52
CA THR A 260 -9.91 9.96 10.82
C THR A 260 -10.32 8.52 10.52
N PHE A 261 -9.67 7.87 9.57
CA PHE A 261 -9.91 6.44 9.33
C PHE A 261 -9.37 5.59 10.47
N ALA A 262 -8.30 6.02 11.13
CA ALA A 262 -7.78 5.40 12.34
C ALA A 262 -8.80 5.38 13.49
N ALA A 263 -9.56 6.46 13.67
CA ALA A 263 -10.58 6.57 14.73
C ALA A 263 -11.68 5.51 14.62
N ARG A 264 -11.91 4.93 13.43
CA ARG A 264 -12.88 3.83 13.26
C ARG A 264 -12.48 2.56 14.00
N GLY A 265 -11.17 2.32 14.16
CA GLY A 265 -10.66 1.20 14.95
C GLY A 265 -10.97 1.35 16.44
N LEU A 266 -10.98 2.58 16.95
CA LEU A 266 -11.36 2.85 18.36
C LEU A 266 -12.78 2.40 18.66
N GLY A 267 -13.73 2.64 17.73
CA GLY A 267 -15.11 2.18 17.85
C GLY A 267 -15.25 0.65 17.89
N SER A 268 -14.26 -0.05 17.35
CA SER A 268 -14.18 -1.52 17.38
C SER A 268 -13.28 -2.06 18.48
N GLY A 269 -12.72 -1.22 19.35
CA GLY A 269 -11.85 -1.63 20.46
C GLY A 269 -10.40 -1.94 20.05
N ILE A 270 -9.94 -1.44 18.89
CA ILE A 270 -8.60 -1.68 18.36
C ILE A 270 -7.70 -0.47 18.62
N VAL A 271 -6.45 -0.72 19.04
CA VAL A 271 -5.42 0.32 19.09
C VAL A 271 -5.18 0.86 17.69
N SER A 272 -5.29 2.18 17.56
CA SER A 272 -5.30 2.83 16.26
C SER A 272 -4.29 3.97 16.23
N LEU A 273 -3.48 4.00 15.18
CA LEU A 273 -2.43 4.99 14.95
C LEU A 273 -2.69 5.72 13.64
N ARG A 274 -2.31 7.00 13.59
CA ARG A 274 -2.30 7.79 12.35
C ARG A 274 -0.89 8.30 12.12
N ALA A 275 -0.32 8.04 10.95
CA ALA A 275 1.08 8.33 10.68
C ALA A 275 1.30 8.94 9.30
N ASP A 276 2.38 9.70 9.17
CA ASP A 276 2.86 10.28 7.92
C ASP A 276 3.40 9.16 7.00
N GLY A 277 2.64 8.83 5.96
CA GLY A 277 2.99 7.80 4.98
C GLY A 277 4.11 8.22 4.02
N ASN A 278 4.50 9.50 4.01
CA ASN A 278 5.60 10.02 3.22
C ASN A 278 6.90 10.20 4.04
N ASP A 279 6.84 9.90 5.33
CA ASP A 279 7.98 9.86 6.24
C ASP A 279 8.46 8.41 6.42
N PHE A 280 9.51 8.02 5.71
CA PHE A 280 10.01 6.64 5.74
C PHE A 280 10.40 6.16 7.14
N LEU A 281 10.98 7.04 7.98
CA LEU A 281 11.34 6.71 9.35
C LEU A 281 10.10 6.47 10.21
N ALA A 282 9.06 7.31 10.07
CA ALA A 282 7.79 7.10 10.73
C ALA A 282 7.12 5.79 10.29
N VAL A 283 7.16 5.50 8.98
CA VAL A 283 6.62 4.23 8.45
C VAL A 283 7.32 3.03 9.08
N VAL A 284 8.66 3.01 9.14
CA VAL A 284 9.41 1.89 9.74
C VAL A 284 9.14 1.78 11.24
N ALA A 285 9.20 2.89 11.98
CA ALA A 285 9.03 2.90 13.44
C ALA A 285 7.64 2.44 13.86
N VAL A 286 6.59 2.98 13.23
CA VAL A 286 5.19 2.62 13.52
C VAL A 286 4.91 1.18 13.10
N SER A 287 5.46 0.74 11.96
CA SER A 287 5.30 -0.65 11.49
C SER A 287 5.96 -1.64 12.46
N ARG A 288 7.20 -1.39 12.88
CA ARG A 288 7.90 -2.23 13.89
C ARG A 288 7.09 -2.34 15.17
N TRP A 289 6.58 -1.22 15.67
CA TRP A 289 5.76 -1.22 16.88
C TRP A 289 4.49 -2.06 16.73
N ALA A 290 3.77 -1.93 15.62
CA ALA A 290 2.54 -2.67 15.38
C ALA A 290 2.79 -4.17 15.12
N ILE A 291 3.86 -4.51 14.41
CA ILE A 291 4.31 -5.88 14.14
C ILE A 291 4.71 -6.57 15.45
N GLU A 292 5.51 -5.90 16.28
CA GLU A 292 5.94 -6.42 17.57
C GLU A 292 4.75 -6.65 18.49
N ARG A 293 3.78 -5.72 18.52
CA ARG A 293 2.54 -5.88 19.26
C ARG A 293 1.76 -7.13 18.83
N ALA A 294 1.55 -7.30 17.51
CA ALA A 294 0.87 -8.47 16.98
C ALA A 294 1.59 -9.77 17.33
N ARG A 295 2.91 -9.80 17.20
CA ARG A 295 3.75 -10.97 17.46
C ARG A 295 3.81 -11.37 18.95
N ASN A 296 3.65 -10.41 19.83
CA ASN A 296 3.58 -10.65 21.29
C ASN A 296 2.14 -10.94 21.79
N ASN A 297 1.20 -11.25 20.91
CA ASN A 297 -0.20 -11.53 21.25
C ASN A 297 -0.91 -10.38 21.97
N LEU A 298 -0.52 -9.14 21.69
CA LEU A 298 -1.13 -7.93 22.29
C LEU A 298 -2.30 -7.40 21.44
N GLY A 299 -2.75 -8.20 20.46
CA GLY A 299 -3.90 -7.94 19.62
C GLY A 299 -3.59 -7.11 18.36
N PRO A 300 -4.62 -6.79 17.58
CA PRO A 300 -4.50 -6.09 16.31
C PRO A 300 -4.13 -4.60 16.49
N THR A 301 -3.58 -4.02 15.42
CA THR A 301 -3.39 -2.57 15.29
C THR A 301 -3.98 -2.11 13.96
N LEU A 302 -4.74 -1.01 13.98
CA LEU A 302 -5.16 -0.28 12.78
C LEU A 302 -4.25 0.93 12.59
N ILE A 303 -3.71 1.10 11.39
CA ILE A 303 -2.86 2.26 11.06
C ILE A 303 -3.47 2.99 9.87
N GLU A 304 -3.69 4.30 10.00
CA GLU A 304 -3.96 5.19 8.88
C GLU A 304 -2.65 5.84 8.44
N TRP A 305 -2.27 5.57 7.19
CA TRP A 305 -1.13 6.20 6.53
C TRP A 305 -1.60 7.38 5.70
N VAL A 306 -1.30 8.59 6.15
CA VAL A 306 -1.63 9.81 5.40
C VAL A 306 -0.58 10.01 4.32
N SER A 307 -1.04 10.02 3.07
CA SER A 307 -0.20 10.14 1.88
C SER A 307 -0.97 10.86 0.77
N TYR A 308 -0.39 10.96 -0.42
CA TYR A 308 -1.04 11.53 -1.59
C TYR A 308 -0.78 10.70 -2.84
N ARG A 309 -1.84 10.25 -3.51
CA ARG A 309 -1.72 9.61 -4.81
C ARG A 309 -1.33 10.62 -5.88
N ALA A 310 -0.05 10.70 -6.21
CA ALA A 310 0.48 11.70 -7.14
C ALA A 310 0.05 11.45 -8.60
N GLY A 311 -0.03 10.18 -9.01
CA GLY A 311 -0.47 9.78 -10.34
C GLY A 311 -1.99 9.67 -10.49
N PRO A 312 -2.48 9.32 -11.70
CA PRO A 312 -3.86 8.90 -11.91
C PRO A 312 -4.17 7.63 -11.10
N HIS A 313 -5.45 7.33 -10.90
CA HIS A 313 -5.86 6.10 -10.22
C HIS A 313 -5.34 4.86 -10.98
N SER A 314 -5.51 4.87 -12.28
CA SER A 314 -5.04 3.85 -13.21
C SER A 314 -4.79 4.47 -14.58
N THR A 315 -4.32 3.68 -15.53
CA THR A 315 -4.16 4.11 -16.93
C THR A 315 -5.48 4.41 -17.66
N SER A 316 -6.62 4.11 -17.03
CA SER A 316 -7.96 4.45 -17.53
C SER A 316 -8.57 5.68 -16.85
N ASP A 317 -7.82 6.36 -15.95
CA ASP A 317 -8.28 7.53 -15.18
C ASP A 317 -7.66 8.82 -15.71
N ASP A 318 -8.44 9.90 -15.68
CA ASP A 318 -7.99 11.25 -16.01
C ASP A 318 -8.19 12.19 -14.80
N PRO A 319 -7.15 12.38 -13.96
CA PRO A 319 -7.25 13.21 -12.77
C PRO A 319 -7.51 14.69 -13.07
N SER A 320 -7.26 15.17 -14.28
CA SER A 320 -7.51 16.55 -14.66
C SER A 320 -9.00 16.94 -14.61
N LYS A 321 -9.89 15.95 -14.50
CA LYS A 321 -11.35 16.15 -14.42
C LYS A 321 -11.85 16.45 -13.01
N TYR A 322 -11.07 16.13 -11.96
CA TYR A 322 -11.58 16.21 -10.59
C TYR A 322 -10.64 16.87 -9.59
N ARG A 323 -9.34 17.02 -9.89
CA ARG A 323 -8.38 17.67 -8.99
C ARG A 323 -7.39 18.57 -9.72
N PRO A 324 -6.74 19.53 -9.04
CA PRO A 324 -5.65 20.34 -9.59
C PRO A 324 -4.47 19.48 -10.06
N ALA A 325 -3.80 19.94 -11.12
CA ALA A 325 -2.67 19.20 -11.69
C ALA A 325 -1.41 19.27 -10.82
N ASP A 326 -1.27 20.32 -10.00
CA ASP A 326 -0.12 20.61 -9.15
C ASP A 326 -0.28 20.20 -7.69
N ASP A 327 -1.40 19.55 -7.32
CA ASP A 327 -1.71 19.15 -5.93
C ASP A 327 -0.57 18.35 -5.28
N TRP A 328 -0.02 17.41 -6.02
CA TRP A 328 1.04 16.57 -5.54
C TRP A 328 2.30 17.36 -5.10
N SER A 329 2.73 18.33 -5.90
CA SER A 329 3.90 19.15 -5.58
C SER A 329 3.67 20.11 -4.41
N ARG A 330 2.41 20.33 -4.05
CA ARG A 330 1.98 21.21 -2.96
C ARG A 330 1.50 20.45 -1.73
N PHE A 331 1.45 19.12 -1.81
CA PHE A 331 1.02 18.30 -0.67
C PHE A 331 1.98 18.51 0.52
N PRO A 332 1.46 18.84 1.71
CA PRO A 332 2.27 19.34 2.81
C PRO A 332 3.26 18.31 3.40
N LEU A 333 3.04 17.03 3.16
CA LEU A 333 3.96 15.97 3.60
C LEU A 333 5.07 15.66 2.59
N GLY A 334 5.05 16.28 1.41
CA GLY A 334 6.11 16.22 0.40
C GLY A 334 6.31 14.86 -0.26
N ASP A 335 7.40 14.73 -1.02
CA ASP A 335 7.79 13.51 -1.74
C ASP A 335 8.56 12.56 -0.82
N PRO A 336 8.16 11.29 -0.67
CA PRO A 336 8.83 10.35 0.23
C PRO A 336 10.29 10.05 -0.15
N ILE A 337 10.61 10.01 -1.45
CA ILE A 337 11.99 9.78 -1.92
C ILE A 337 12.87 10.99 -1.58
N GLU A 338 12.39 12.19 -1.88
CA GLU A 338 13.15 13.42 -1.63
C GLU A 338 13.42 13.63 -0.13
N ARG A 339 12.41 13.38 0.72
CA ARG A 339 12.55 13.51 2.17
C ARG A 339 13.59 12.55 2.74
N LEU A 340 13.55 11.27 2.35
CA LEU A 340 14.54 10.29 2.82
C LEU A 340 15.94 10.58 2.23
N LYS A 341 16.01 11.01 0.97
CA LYS A 341 17.27 11.44 0.33
C LYS A 341 17.93 12.57 1.12
N GLN A 342 17.17 13.61 1.42
CA GLN A 342 17.68 14.78 2.18
C GLN A 342 18.15 14.38 3.58
N HIS A 343 17.40 13.53 4.28
CA HIS A 343 17.82 13.01 5.58
C HIS A 343 19.16 12.25 5.50
N LEU A 344 19.30 11.33 4.56
CA LEU A 344 20.54 10.56 4.37
C LEU A 344 21.72 11.44 3.95
N MET A 345 21.49 12.44 3.11
CA MET A 345 22.53 13.41 2.73
C MET A 345 23.00 14.24 3.95
N ARG A 346 22.07 14.68 4.78
CA ARG A 346 22.37 15.39 6.03
C ARG A 346 23.22 14.54 6.99
N MET A 347 22.93 13.24 7.05
CA MET A 347 23.71 12.28 7.84
C MET A 347 25.08 11.93 7.21
N GLY A 348 25.36 12.35 5.99
CA GLY A 348 26.58 11.99 5.25
C GLY A 348 26.57 10.55 4.71
N HIS A 349 25.40 9.91 4.63
CA HIS A 349 25.22 8.53 4.15
C HIS A 349 24.69 8.44 2.72
N TRP A 350 24.53 9.55 2.02
CA TRP A 350 24.10 9.66 0.62
C TRP A 350 24.65 10.93 -0.01
N SER A 351 24.75 10.95 -1.36
CA SER A 351 25.14 12.13 -2.12
C SER A 351 24.30 12.26 -3.40
N GLU A 352 24.31 13.43 -4.03
CA GLU A 352 23.67 13.63 -5.34
C GLU A 352 24.30 12.75 -6.42
N GLU A 353 25.61 12.56 -6.38
CA GLU A 353 26.32 11.68 -7.31
C GLU A 353 25.86 10.24 -7.17
N GLU A 354 25.75 9.74 -5.92
CA GLU A 354 25.24 8.40 -5.62
C GLU A 354 23.77 8.25 -6.04
N HIS A 355 22.97 9.30 -5.82
CA HIS A 355 21.57 9.33 -6.25
C HIS A 355 21.45 9.14 -7.77
N HIS A 356 22.17 9.95 -8.55
CA HIS A 356 22.18 9.83 -10.02
C HIS A 356 22.74 8.49 -10.50
N ALA A 357 23.79 7.98 -9.87
CA ALA A 357 24.35 6.67 -10.21
C ALA A 357 23.34 5.56 -9.94
N THR A 358 22.61 5.65 -8.82
CA THR A 358 21.55 4.69 -8.45
C THR A 358 20.37 4.74 -9.42
N GLN A 359 19.91 5.92 -9.81
CA GLN A 359 18.86 6.08 -10.83
C GLN A 359 19.26 5.43 -12.15
N LYS A 360 20.44 5.76 -12.69
CA LYS A 360 20.94 5.17 -13.93
C LYS A 360 21.07 3.65 -13.87
N ARG A 361 21.54 3.13 -12.74
CA ARG A 361 21.63 1.67 -12.51
C ARG A 361 20.26 1.01 -12.59
N TYR A 362 19.24 1.56 -11.92
CA TYR A 362 17.90 1.00 -11.92
C TYR A 362 17.15 1.21 -13.26
N GLU A 363 17.41 2.31 -13.97
CA GLU A 363 16.92 2.49 -15.33
C GLU A 363 17.44 1.38 -16.26
N ALA A 364 18.73 1.08 -16.20
CA ALA A 364 19.33 0.02 -16.97
C ALA A 364 18.79 -1.37 -16.59
N GLU A 365 18.62 -1.62 -15.27
CA GLU A 365 18.03 -2.87 -14.76
C GLU A 365 16.59 -3.08 -15.25
N VAL A 366 15.75 -2.05 -15.12
CA VAL A 366 14.34 -2.09 -15.54
C VAL A 366 14.23 -2.32 -17.06
N ILE A 367 15.08 -1.66 -17.85
CA ILE A 367 15.13 -1.88 -19.31
C ILE A 367 15.56 -3.31 -19.64
N LYS A 368 16.55 -3.84 -18.92
CA LYS A 368 17.01 -5.23 -19.11
C LYS A 368 15.89 -6.21 -18.79
N ALA A 369 15.25 -6.05 -17.62
CA ALA A 369 14.13 -6.89 -17.18
C ALA A 369 12.95 -6.82 -18.14
N GLN A 370 12.68 -5.64 -18.71
CA GLN A 370 11.62 -5.49 -19.73
C GLN A 370 11.94 -6.26 -21.00
N LYS A 371 13.17 -6.19 -21.50
CA LYS A 371 13.59 -6.94 -22.70
C LYS A 371 13.48 -8.44 -22.47
N GLU A 372 13.84 -8.91 -21.28
CA GLU A 372 13.70 -10.31 -20.87
C GLU A 372 12.22 -10.72 -20.86
N ALA A 373 11.35 -9.97 -20.19
CA ALA A 373 9.92 -10.27 -20.14
C ALA A 373 9.27 -10.21 -21.52
N GLU A 374 9.62 -9.22 -22.37
CA GLU A 374 9.09 -9.09 -23.73
C GLU A 374 9.54 -10.24 -24.65
N SER A 375 10.68 -10.89 -24.38
CA SER A 375 11.11 -12.05 -25.16
C SER A 375 10.19 -13.26 -25.02
N HIS A 376 9.40 -13.30 -23.94
CA HIS A 376 8.35 -14.31 -23.69
C HIS A 376 6.97 -13.90 -24.20
N GLY A 377 6.85 -12.73 -24.83
CA GLY A 377 5.60 -12.23 -25.39
C GLY A 377 5.04 -11.00 -24.70
N SER A 378 4.05 -10.40 -25.34
CA SER A 378 3.27 -9.26 -24.86
C SER A 378 1.84 -9.37 -25.37
N LEU A 379 0.94 -8.42 -25.08
CA LEU A 379 -0.41 -8.40 -25.66
C LEU A 379 -0.42 -8.30 -27.20
N LEU A 380 0.68 -7.83 -27.81
CA LEU A 380 0.75 -7.64 -29.27
C LEU A 380 1.42 -8.81 -29.98
N THR A 381 2.31 -9.52 -29.30
CA THR A 381 3.18 -10.53 -29.93
C THR A 381 3.57 -11.62 -28.94
N GLY A 382 3.90 -12.80 -29.43
CA GLY A 382 4.42 -13.90 -28.64
C GLY A 382 3.33 -14.86 -28.17
N GLN A 383 3.70 -15.72 -27.23
CA GLN A 383 2.82 -16.77 -26.73
C GLN A 383 2.16 -16.35 -25.41
N THR A 384 0.92 -16.78 -25.25
CA THR A 384 0.17 -16.69 -24.00
C THR A 384 0.03 -18.08 -23.38
N SER A 385 -0.37 -18.13 -22.11
CA SER A 385 -0.68 -19.40 -21.46
C SER A 385 -1.71 -20.22 -22.26
N SER A 386 -1.51 -21.52 -22.35
CA SER A 386 -2.45 -22.42 -23.03
C SER A 386 -3.85 -22.35 -22.40
N VAL A 387 -4.88 -22.44 -23.24
CA VAL A 387 -6.28 -22.51 -22.77
C VAL A 387 -6.51 -23.68 -21.81
N SER A 388 -5.80 -24.82 -21.96
CA SER A 388 -5.86 -25.95 -21.04
C SER A 388 -5.58 -25.57 -19.58
N THR A 389 -4.73 -24.56 -19.36
CA THR A 389 -4.33 -24.12 -18.01
C THR A 389 -5.49 -23.53 -17.21
N MET A 390 -6.60 -23.13 -17.84
CA MET A 390 -7.78 -22.61 -17.13
C MET A 390 -8.41 -23.63 -16.16
N PHE A 391 -8.12 -24.93 -16.36
CA PHE A 391 -8.62 -26.02 -15.52
C PHE A 391 -7.63 -26.48 -14.46
N GLU A 392 -6.44 -25.92 -14.44
CA GLU A 392 -5.35 -26.31 -13.51
C GLU A 392 -5.36 -25.47 -12.23
N ASP A 393 -4.68 -25.97 -11.19
CA ASP A 393 -4.33 -25.25 -9.95
C ASP A 393 -5.52 -24.82 -9.05
N VAL A 394 -6.76 -25.24 -9.36
CA VAL A 394 -7.95 -24.88 -8.55
C VAL A 394 -8.26 -25.96 -7.52
N TYR A 395 -8.17 -27.24 -7.91
CA TYR A 395 -8.46 -28.39 -7.08
C TYR A 395 -7.31 -29.39 -7.12
N ALA A 396 -7.05 -30.10 -6.01
CA ALA A 396 -6.10 -31.21 -6.00
C ALA A 396 -6.50 -32.30 -6.98
N GLU A 397 -7.80 -32.60 -7.04
CA GLU A 397 -8.40 -33.46 -8.07
C GLU A 397 -9.47 -32.67 -8.82
N MET A 398 -9.36 -32.67 -10.13
CA MET A 398 -10.32 -31.95 -10.97
C MET A 398 -11.70 -32.59 -10.84
N PRO A 399 -12.75 -31.85 -10.41
CA PRO A 399 -14.12 -32.38 -10.30
C PRO A 399 -14.71 -32.75 -11.65
N TRP A 400 -15.72 -33.63 -11.64
CA TRP A 400 -16.31 -34.20 -12.86
C TRP A 400 -16.82 -33.14 -13.86
N HIS A 401 -17.40 -32.04 -13.36
CA HIS A 401 -17.95 -30.97 -14.21
C HIS A 401 -16.86 -30.21 -14.96
N LEU A 402 -15.71 -29.96 -14.31
CA LEU A 402 -14.56 -29.33 -14.97
C LEU A 402 -13.91 -30.30 -15.98
N ARG A 403 -13.79 -31.60 -15.65
CA ARG A 403 -13.34 -32.63 -16.62
C ARG A 403 -14.21 -32.65 -17.86
N ARG A 404 -15.54 -32.58 -17.71
CA ARG A 404 -16.48 -32.50 -18.82
C ARG A 404 -16.30 -31.24 -19.66
N GLN A 405 -16.16 -30.07 -19.00
CA GLN A 405 -15.92 -28.81 -19.71
C GLN A 405 -14.58 -28.82 -20.47
N ARG A 406 -13.51 -29.33 -19.87
CA ARG A 406 -12.23 -29.52 -20.51
C ARG A 406 -12.32 -30.39 -21.75
N GLN A 407 -13.01 -31.50 -21.66
CA GLN A 407 -13.26 -32.41 -22.77
C GLN A 407 -14.10 -31.75 -23.91
N GLN A 408 -15.11 -30.96 -23.55
CA GLN A 408 -15.92 -30.21 -24.53
C GLN A 408 -15.11 -29.15 -25.29
N LEU A 409 -14.10 -28.56 -24.65
CA LEU A 409 -13.19 -27.61 -25.28
C LEU A 409 -12.08 -28.28 -26.10
N GLY A 410 -11.91 -29.59 -25.99
CA GLY A 410 -10.85 -30.32 -26.70
C GLY A 410 -9.43 -30.05 -26.18
N VAL A 411 -9.26 -29.69 -24.88
CA VAL A 411 -7.98 -29.32 -24.27
C VAL A 411 -7.65 -30.15 -23.01
#